data_79c3867a1d9f3fa511606101f396a0c2
#
_entry.id   79c3867a1d9f3fa511606101f396a0c2
#
_cell.length_a   1.000
_cell.length_b   1.000
_cell.length_c   1.000
_cell.angle_alpha   90.00
_cell.angle_beta   90.00
_cell.angle_gamma   90.00
#
_symmetry.space_group_name_H-M   'P 1'
#
loop_
_entity.id
_entity.type
_entity.pdbx_description
1 polymer ?
#
loop_
_entity_poly.entity_id
_entity_poly.type
_entity_poly.pdbx_seq_one_letter_code
_entity_poly.pdbx_strand_id
1 'polypeptide(L)'
;MSQSAIRTFLDLSTSHLREQTCLQLDDHEGVVAHNLRHGWLLFVPDPADEAASGDIDWPDELVPIVELAQASGCSYVLFDADGPQLDGLPVFDW
;
A
#
# COMPACT_ATOMS: atom_id res chain seq x y z
N MET A 1 -11.11 8.41 23.05
CA MET A 1 -11.33 7.51 22.55
C MET A 1 -10.40 6.57 22.18
N SER A 2 -10.43 5.57 22.38
CA SER A 2 -9.40 4.70 22.30
C SER A 2 -9.37 3.83 21.14
N GLN A 3 -9.66 4.35 20.03
CA GLN A 3 -9.59 3.61 18.81
C GLN A 3 -8.21 3.45 18.28
N SER A 4 -7.23 4.05 18.93
CA SER A 4 -5.86 4.10 18.39
C SER A 4 -5.19 2.73 18.28
N ALA A 5 -5.66 1.74 19.02
CA ALA A 5 -5.08 0.41 18.97
C ALA A 5 -5.62 -0.46 17.82
N ILE A 6 -6.70 0.00 17.20
CA ILE A 6 -7.35 -0.77 16.12
C ILE A 6 -7.08 -0.07 14.80
N ARG A 7 -6.53 -0.82 13.85
CA ARG A 7 -6.25 -0.33 12.50
C ARG A 7 -6.89 -1.25 11.49
N THR A 8 -7.21 -0.67 10.33
CA THR A 8 -7.77 -1.44 9.23
C THR A 8 -6.79 -1.48 8.08
N PHE A 9 -6.90 -2.46 7.22
CA PHE A 9 -6.04 -2.57 6.06
C PHE A 9 -6.83 -3.02 4.85
N LEU A 10 -6.27 -2.69 3.68
CA LEU A 10 -6.79 -3.10 2.39
C LEU A 10 -5.98 -4.32 1.95
N ASP A 11 -6.64 -5.43 1.66
CA ASP A 11 -6.00 -6.68 1.30
C ASP A 11 -6.02 -6.86 -0.22
N LEU A 12 -4.86 -6.89 -0.84
CA LEU A 12 -4.74 -6.96 -2.30
C LEU A 12 -3.68 -7.97 -2.71
N SER A 13 -3.76 -8.40 -3.97
CA SER A 13 -2.74 -9.26 -4.57
C SER A 13 -1.47 -8.47 -4.88
N THR A 14 -0.32 -9.11 -4.75
CA THR A 14 0.95 -8.53 -5.21
C THR A 14 0.96 -8.26 -6.70
N SER A 15 0.04 -8.87 -7.46
CA SER A 15 -0.06 -8.61 -8.91
C SER A 15 -0.50 -7.19 -9.25
N HIS A 16 -0.96 -6.42 -8.27
CA HIS A 16 -1.23 -5.00 -8.46
C HIS A 16 0.05 -4.15 -8.44
N LEU A 17 1.20 -4.76 -8.20
CA LEU A 17 2.50 -4.11 -8.25
C LEU A 17 3.29 -4.65 -9.41
N ARG A 18 4.10 -3.80 -10.05
CA ARG A 18 5.10 -4.27 -10.99
C ARG A 18 6.16 -5.05 -10.23
N GLU A 19 6.77 -6.02 -10.89
CA GLU A 19 7.81 -6.83 -10.25
C GLU A 19 8.91 -5.96 -9.66
N GLN A 20 9.40 -4.99 -10.41
CA GLN A 20 10.44 -4.09 -9.96
C GLN A 20 10.03 -3.30 -8.73
N THR A 21 8.80 -2.79 -8.70
CA THR A 21 8.28 -2.07 -7.56
C THR A 21 8.19 -2.97 -6.34
N CYS A 22 7.68 -4.17 -6.53
CA CYS A 22 7.55 -5.13 -5.44
C CYS A 22 8.90 -5.50 -4.83
N LEU A 23 9.92 -5.69 -5.65
CA LEU A 23 11.24 -6.08 -5.16
C LEU A 23 11.97 -4.95 -4.45
N GLN A 24 11.60 -3.71 -4.72
CA GLN A 24 12.28 -2.53 -4.17
C GLN A 24 11.42 -1.70 -3.23
N LEU A 25 10.30 -2.26 -2.77
CA LEU A 25 9.33 -1.48 -2.03
C LEU A 25 9.90 -0.91 -0.73
N ASP A 26 10.73 -1.66 -0.04
CA ASP A 26 11.34 -1.20 1.21
C ASP A 26 12.49 -0.23 0.99
N ASP A 27 12.98 -0.12 -0.24
CA ASP A 27 14.06 0.82 -0.57
C ASP A 27 13.52 2.13 -1.13
N HIS A 28 12.22 2.24 -1.34
CA HIS A 28 11.64 3.44 -1.93
C HIS A 28 11.55 4.55 -0.88
N GLU A 29 12.15 5.69 -1.19
CA GLU A 29 12.22 6.79 -0.25
C GLU A 29 10.85 7.30 0.14
N GLY A 30 10.61 7.45 1.43
CA GLY A 30 9.35 7.93 1.96
C GLY A 30 8.30 6.85 2.15
N VAL A 31 8.52 5.65 1.62
CA VAL A 31 7.57 4.55 1.76
C VAL A 31 7.97 3.69 2.94
N VAL A 32 7.05 3.43 3.83
CA VAL A 32 7.26 2.50 4.95
C VAL A 32 6.57 1.19 4.62
N ALA A 33 7.34 0.16 4.36
CA ALA A 33 6.81 -1.14 4.01
C ALA A 33 7.59 -2.22 4.73
N HIS A 34 6.89 -3.24 5.19
CA HIS A 34 7.50 -4.36 5.89
C HIS A 34 7.38 -5.60 5.02
N ASN A 35 8.50 -6.25 4.79
CA ASN A 35 8.53 -7.49 4.02
C ASN A 35 7.90 -8.61 4.83
N LEU A 36 6.95 -9.29 4.22
CA LEU A 36 6.29 -10.44 4.82
C LEU A 36 6.70 -11.68 4.03
N ARG A 37 6.38 -12.83 4.57
CA ARG A 37 6.76 -14.10 3.95
C ARG A 37 6.26 -14.22 2.50
N HIS A 38 5.04 -13.73 2.23
CA HIS A 38 4.43 -13.84 0.92
C HIS A 38 3.92 -12.51 0.40
N GLY A 39 4.54 -11.42 0.80
CA GLY A 39 4.09 -10.10 0.35
C GLY A 39 4.66 -8.97 1.17
N TRP A 40 3.87 -7.92 1.31
CA TRP A 40 4.28 -6.70 1.97
C TRP A 40 3.16 -6.09 2.78
N LEU A 41 3.49 -5.46 3.89
CA LEU A 41 2.57 -4.60 4.62
C LEU A 41 3.04 -3.16 4.45
N LEU A 42 2.25 -2.37 3.72
CA LEU A 42 2.57 -0.99 3.41
C LEU A 42 1.83 -0.05 4.34
N PHE A 43 2.55 0.88 4.95
CA PHE A 43 1.93 1.91 5.77
C PHE A 43 1.32 2.99 4.87
N VAL A 44 0.06 3.34 5.14
CA VAL A 44 -0.67 4.39 4.41
C VAL A 44 -0.67 5.65 5.28
N PRO A 45 -0.01 6.73 4.85
CA PRO A 45 0.00 7.95 5.65
C PRO A 45 -1.39 8.60 5.69
N ASP A 46 -1.65 9.30 6.79
CA ASP A 46 -2.90 10.02 6.95
C ASP A 46 -2.93 11.18 5.95
N PRO A 47 -3.98 11.30 5.12
CA PRO A 47 -4.06 12.41 4.18
C PRO A 47 -4.10 13.79 4.83
N ALA A 48 -4.47 13.84 6.12
CA ALA A 48 -4.45 15.09 6.85
C ALA A 48 -3.06 15.48 7.35
N ASP A 49 -2.09 14.55 7.27
CA ASP A 49 -0.73 14.79 7.69
C ASP A 49 0.12 15.09 6.47
N GLU A 50 0.22 16.36 6.10
CA GLU A 50 0.96 16.76 4.91
C GLU A 50 2.43 16.45 5.01
N ALA A 51 2.99 16.45 6.21
CA ALA A 51 4.40 16.12 6.39
C ALA A 51 4.67 14.66 6.08
N ALA A 52 3.72 13.78 6.35
CA ALA A 52 3.89 12.35 6.10
C ALA A 52 3.53 11.97 4.66
N SER A 53 2.57 12.67 4.04
CA SER A 53 2.07 12.26 2.73
C SER A 53 2.50 13.13 1.57
N GLY A 54 2.90 14.37 1.83
CA GLY A 54 3.15 15.35 0.78
C GLY A 54 4.45 15.15 0.03
N ASP A 55 5.44 14.50 0.66
CA ASP A 55 6.76 14.37 0.09
C ASP A 55 7.05 12.98 -0.50
N ILE A 56 6.08 12.10 -0.50
CA ILE A 56 6.29 10.75 -1.00
C ILE A 56 6.04 10.72 -2.50
N ASP A 57 7.04 10.24 -3.25
CA ASP A 57 6.93 10.07 -4.69
C ASP A 57 6.51 8.61 -4.96
N TRP A 58 5.23 8.38 -4.91
CA TRP A 58 4.69 7.02 -5.06
C TRP A 58 4.92 6.49 -6.48
N PRO A 59 5.27 5.21 -6.62
CA PRO A 59 5.19 4.57 -7.93
C PRO A 59 3.80 4.73 -8.53
N ASP A 60 3.71 4.85 -9.86
CA ASP A 60 2.44 5.14 -10.53
C ASP A 60 1.34 4.16 -10.16
N GLU A 61 1.66 2.89 -10.06
CA GLU A 61 0.65 1.88 -9.74
C GLU A 61 0.17 1.95 -8.29
N LEU A 62 0.96 2.56 -7.40
CA LEU A 62 0.56 2.71 -6.00
C LEU A 62 -0.36 3.90 -5.76
N VAL A 63 -0.34 4.89 -6.63
CA VAL A 63 -1.14 6.10 -6.44
C VAL A 63 -2.63 5.78 -6.24
N PRO A 64 -3.29 5.05 -7.15
CA PRO A 64 -4.71 4.73 -6.95
C PRO A 64 -4.96 3.83 -5.76
N ILE A 65 -3.99 2.98 -5.42
CA ILE A 65 -4.13 2.06 -4.29
C ILE A 65 -4.09 2.85 -2.98
N VAL A 66 -3.13 3.76 -2.84
CA VAL A 66 -3.01 4.59 -1.64
C VAL A 66 -4.23 5.50 -1.51
N GLU A 67 -4.71 6.07 -2.61
CA GLU A 67 -5.90 6.91 -2.59
C GLU A 67 -7.13 6.13 -2.14
N LEU A 68 -7.28 4.91 -2.63
CA LEU A 68 -8.40 4.04 -2.22
C LEU A 68 -8.31 3.72 -0.73
N ALA A 69 -7.12 3.38 -0.25
CA ALA A 69 -6.93 3.07 1.15
C ALA A 69 -7.24 4.28 2.04
N GLN A 70 -6.79 5.46 1.65
CA GLN A 70 -7.08 6.69 2.39
C GLN A 70 -8.58 6.99 2.40
N ALA A 71 -9.23 6.84 1.25
CA ALA A 71 -10.67 7.10 1.15
C ALA A 71 -11.48 6.12 1.98
N SER A 72 -10.98 4.92 2.18
CA SER A 72 -11.64 3.88 2.96
C SER A 72 -11.25 3.91 4.44
N GLY A 73 -10.37 4.81 4.84
CA GLY A 73 -9.94 4.91 6.23
C GLY A 73 -8.95 3.84 6.66
N CYS A 74 -8.26 3.20 5.69
CA CYS A 74 -7.29 2.15 6.00
C CYS A 74 -5.94 2.75 6.35
N SER A 75 -5.29 2.17 7.34
CA SER A 75 -3.95 2.59 7.78
C SER A 75 -2.84 1.81 7.08
N TYR A 76 -3.18 0.68 6.46
CA TYR A 76 -2.21 -0.20 5.81
C TYR A 76 -2.81 -0.79 4.55
N VAL A 77 -1.92 -1.20 3.63
CA VAL A 77 -2.29 -2.06 2.50
C VAL A 77 -1.47 -3.33 2.66
N LEU A 78 -2.14 -4.46 2.68
CA LEU A 78 -1.48 -5.76 2.71
C LEU A 78 -1.43 -6.28 1.28
N PHE A 79 -0.21 -6.49 0.77
CA PHE A 79 -0.02 -7.13 -0.52
C PHE A 79 0.38 -8.58 -0.26
N ASP A 80 -0.47 -9.51 -0.65
CA ASP A 80 -0.28 -10.92 -0.42
C ASP A 80 -0.28 -11.63 -1.78
N ALA A 81 0.67 -12.54 -1.98
CA ALA A 81 0.74 -13.30 -3.23
C ALA A 81 -0.56 -14.03 -3.54
N ASP A 82 -1.30 -14.42 -2.51
CA ASP A 82 -2.59 -15.10 -2.65
C ASP A 82 -3.78 -14.18 -2.42
N GLY A 83 -3.56 -12.87 -2.37
CA GLY A 83 -4.63 -11.90 -2.11
C GLY A 83 -5.53 -11.69 -3.31
N PRO A 84 -6.66 -11.04 -3.10
CA PRO A 84 -7.61 -10.80 -4.19
C PRO A 84 -7.14 -9.71 -5.14
N GLN A 85 -7.55 -9.82 -6.39
CA GLN A 85 -7.38 -8.77 -7.38
C GLN A 85 -8.63 -7.91 -7.38
N LEU A 86 -8.44 -6.61 -7.24
CA LEU A 86 -9.54 -5.67 -7.17
C LEU A 86 -9.81 -5.08 -8.56
N ASP A 87 -11.06 -5.14 -8.99
CA ASP A 87 -11.46 -4.57 -10.28
C ASP A 87 -11.18 -3.06 -10.28
N GLY A 88 -10.70 -2.56 -11.38
CA GLY A 88 -10.38 -1.15 -11.52
C GLY A 88 -8.94 -0.79 -11.22
N LEU A 89 -8.19 -1.71 -10.64
CA LEU A 89 -6.75 -1.51 -10.43
C LEU A 89 -5.96 -2.28 -11.49
N PRO A 90 -4.81 -1.76 -11.92
CA PRO A 90 -3.98 -2.49 -12.88
C PRO A 90 -3.48 -3.80 -12.31
N VAL A 91 -3.29 -4.78 -13.17
CA VAL A 91 -2.74 -6.09 -12.82
C VAL A 91 -1.55 -6.33 -13.74
N PHE A 92 -0.45 -6.73 -13.17
CA PHE A 92 0.79 -6.97 -13.90
C PHE A 92 1.11 -8.47 -13.91
N ASP A 93 1.57 -8.94 -15.06
CA ASP A 93 1.84 -10.35 -15.26
C ASP A 93 3.34 -10.59 -15.08
N TRP A 94 3.73 -11.24 -13.99
CA TRP A 94 5.14 -11.56 -13.74
C TRP A 94 5.31 -12.70 -12.76
#